data_e0cdd13100956459f3c89500bd2c7f3c
#
_entry.id   e0cdd13100956459f3c89500bd2c7f3c
#
_cell.length_a   1.000
_cell.length_b   1.000
_cell.length_c   1.000
_cell.angle_alpha   90.00
_cell.angle_beta   90.00
_cell.angle_gamma   90.00
#
_symmetry.space_group_name_H-M   'P 1'
#
loop_
_entity.id
_entity.type
_entity.pdbx_description
1 polymer ?
#
loop_
_entity_poly.entity_id
_entity_poly.type
_entity_poly.pdbx_seq_one_letter_code
_entity_poly.pdbx_strand_id
1 'polypeptide(L)'
;MKRLLSLLLILLPFMLDAQRDANDYVIVSDVVIKGNNVTKESIIFRELTFSVGDTLDVVRWEEEKKISHENILNTTLFNFVTFEEKKDVNNDKGVVLQIDVTERWYLWVYPYVAYSDRNLNAWYEANDITRFSYGFEMKYKNFLGMKNDLNLTLISGYNQNYALSYDIPYVTDKQTFGFEFGVGYKRDKEVSYLTENNKILYFNGEDKFAKQHFFA
;
A
#
# COMPACT_ATOMS: atom_id res chain seq x y z
N MET A 1 8.72 -53.99 42.32
CA MET A 1 9.72 -52.88 42.32
C MET A 1 10.21 -52.51 40.92
N LYS A 2 10.65 -53.44 40.05
CA LYS A 2 11.15 -53.10 38.71
C LYS A 2 10.16 -52.37 37.78
N ARG A 3 8.84 -52.68 37.87
CA ARG A 3 7.79 -52.01 37.06
C ARG A 3 7.44 -50.60 37.53
N LEU A 4 7.67 -50.26 38.79
CA LEU A 4 7.49 -48.88 39.29
C LEU A 4 8.66 -47.99 38.88
N LEU A 5 9.89 -48.54 38.81
CA LEU A 5 11.08 -47.82 38.37
C LEU A 5 11.03 -47.46 36.89
N SER A 6 10.44 -48.33 36.03
CA SER A 6 10.28 -48.07 34.60
C SER A 6 9.21 -47.02 34.33
N LEU A 7 8.16 -46.94 35.15
CA LEU A 7 7.14 -45.89 35.04
C LEU A 7 7.68 -44.50 35.43
N LEU A 8 8.54 -44.45 36.43
CA LEU A 8 9.20 -43.23 36.89
C LEU A 8 10.18 -42.70 35.82
N LEU A 9 10.88 -43.58 35.09
CA LEU A 9 11.81 -43.21 34.03
C LEU A 9 11.11 -42.67 32.78
N ILE A 10 9.85 -43.06 32.50
CA ILE A 10 9.06 -42.59 31.38
C ILE A 10 8.45 -41.20 31.68
N LEU A 11 8.22 -40.88 32.95
CA LEU A 11 7.68 -39.56 33.37
C LEU A 11 8.76 -38.48 33.52
N LEU A 12 10.06 -38.85 33.61
CA LEU A 12 11.14 -37.88 33.74
C LEU A 12 11.27 -36.90 32.57
N PRO A 13 11.14 -37.28 31.27
CA PRO A 13 11.22 -36.32 30.17
C PRO A 13 10.07 -35.34 30.15
N PHE A 14 8.88 -35.69 30.67
CA PHE A 14 7.74 -34.75 30.78
C PHE A 14 7.91 -33.70 31.85
N MET A 15 8.80 -33.94 32.83
CA MET A 15 9.08 -32.93 33.88
C MET A 15 10.19 -31.94 33.49
N LEU A 16 11.01 -32.28 32.47
CA LEU A 16 12.09 -31.37 32.02
C LEU A 16 11.58 -30.22 31.13
N ASP A 17 10.42 -30.35 30.46
CA ASP A 17 9.82 -29.29 29.71
C ASP A 17 9.07 -28.26 30.57
N ALA A 18 8.85 -28.53 31.86
CA ALA A 18 8.12 -27.67 32.79
C ALA A 18 8.97 -26.58 33.47
N GLN A 19 10.29 -26.58 33.23
CA GLN A 19 11.20 -25.54 33.69
C GLN A 19 11.55 -24.52 32.57
N ARG A 20 10.54 -24.05 31.84
CA ARG A 20 10.67 -22.74 31.23
C ARG A 20 10.55 -21.72 32.36
N ASP A 21 11.63 -21.00 32.63
CA ASP A 21 11.65 -19.93 33.60
C ASP A 21 10.50 -18.95 33.27
N ALA A 22 9.44 -19.02 34.09
CA ALA A 22 8.28 -18.12 34.00
C ALA A 22 8.63 -16.64 34.27
N ASN A 23 9.92 -16.32 34.24
CA ASN A 23 10.51 -15.03 34.61
C ASN A 23 11.27 -14.36 33.46
N ASP A 24 11.24 -14.90 32.25
CA ASP A 24 11.96 -14.33 31.14
C ASP A 24 11.02 -13.40 30.36
N TYR A 25 11.10 -12.10 30.65
CA TYR A 25 10.30 -11.05 30.02
C TYR A 25 11.22 -9.95 29.49
N VAL A 26 10.72 -9.27 28.47
CA VAL A 26 11.35 -8.12 27.83
C VAL A 26 10.48 -6.88 28.08
N ILE A 27 11.12 -5.75 28.36
CA ILE A 27 10.48 -4.45 28.46
C ILE A 27 10.87 -3.65 27.21
N VAL A 28 9.90 -3.19 26.45
CA VAL A 28 10.14 -2.33 25.28
C VAL A 28 10.50 -0.93 25.79
N SER A 29 11.80 -0.64 25.89
CA SER A 29 12.28 0.65 26.42
C SER A 29 12.09 1.78 25.42
N ASP A 30 12.34 1.53 24.14
CA ASP A 30 12.23 2.53 23.08
C ASP A 30 12.11 1.87 21.71
N VAL A 31 11.61 2.63 20.72
CA VAL A 31 11.56 2.24 19.32
C VAL A 31 12.16 3.35 18.46
N VAL A 32 13.24 3.04 17.75
CA VAL A 32 13.97 4.00 16.91
C VAL A 32 13.77 3.64 15.46
N ILE A 33 13.22 4.56 14.66
CA ILE A 33 12.97 4.36 13.23
C ILE A 33 14.03 5.08 12.42
N LYS A 34 14.52 4.43 11.34
CA LYS A 34 15.49 4.99 10.40
C LYS A 34 15.12 4.68 8.97
N GLY A 35 15.51 5.57 8.04
CA GLY A 35 15.31 5.38 6.61
C GLY A 35 13.96 5.87 6.08
N ASN A 36 13.09 6.36 6.95
CA ASN A 36 11.78 6.94 6.60
C ASN A 36 11.91 8.41 6.19
N ASN A 37 12.50 8.68 5.03
CA ASN A 37 12.76 10.06 4.58
C ASN A 37 11.47 10.83 4.20
N VAL A 38 10.45 10.14 3.71
CA VAL A 38 9.15 10.69 3.30
C VAL A 38 8.06 10.25 4.25
N THR A 39 8.02 8.96 4.60
CA THR A 39 6.97 8.38 5.44
C THR A 39 7.08 8.88 6.87
N LYS A 40 5.98 9.37 7.43
CA LYS A 40 5.93 9.79 8.83
C LYS A 40 6.08 8.59 9.75
N GLU A 41 6.80 8.77 10.86
CA GLU A 41 6.98 7.73 11.88
C GLU A 41 5.64 7.19 12.39
N SER A 42 4.64 8.04 12.55
CA SER A 42 3.29 7.65 12.99
C SER A 42 2.66 6.57 12.12
N ILE A 43 3.01 6.49 10.84
CA ILE A 43 2.53 5.44 9.93
C ILE A 43 3.18 4.09 10.26
N ILE A 44 4.44 4.09 10.68
CA ILE A 44 5.17 2.89 11.08
C ILE A 44 4.72 2.46 12.48
N PHE A 45 4.64 3.40 13.44
CA PHE A 45 4.18 3.12 14.80
C PHE A 45 2.78 2.51 14.82
N ARG A 46 1.89 2.94 13.95
CA ARG A 46 0.52 2.42 13.82
C ARG A 46 0.47 0.93 13.45
N GLU A 47 1.47 0.42 12.75
CA GLU A 47 1.54 -0.96 12.30
C GLU A 47 2.19 -1.90 13.36
N LEU A 48 2.73 -1.33 14.45
CA LEU A 48 3.26 -2.11 15.56
C LEU A 48 2.11 -2.67 16.41
N THR A 49 2.27 -3.90 16.86
CA THR A 49 1.31 -4.58 17.74
C THR A 49 1.64 -4.44 19.23
N PHE A 50 2.72 -3.72 19.53
CA PHE A 50 3.18 -3.41 20.87
C PHE A 50 3.52 -1.90 20.99
N SER A 51 3.67 -1.44 22.21
CA SER A 51 3.97 -0.04 22.54
C SER A 51 5.21 0.08 23.40
N VAL A 52 5.85 1.24 23.39
CA VAL A 52 6.91 1.57 24.33
C VAL A 52 6.36 1.50 25.76
N GLY A 53 7.07 0.80 26.64
CA GLY A 53 6.68 0.52 28.03
C GLY A 53 6.00 -0.84 28.23
N ASP A 54 5.63 -1.55 27.18
CA ASP A 54 5.04 -2.90 27.29
C ASP A 54 6.04 -3.89 27.88
N THR A 55 5.51 -4.79 28.71
CA THR A 55 6.25 -5.92 29.27
C THR A 55 5.68 -7.21 28.72
N LEU A 56 6.48 -7.92 27.94
CA LEU A 56 6.06 -9.12 27.19
C LEU A 56 6.98 -10.29 27.57
N ASP A 57 6.41 -11.51 27.65
CA ASP A 57 7.26 -12.70 27.70
C ASP A 57 8.03 -12.87 26.38
N VAL A 58 9.17 -13.54 26.43
CA VAL A 58 10.08 -13.65 25.27
C VAL A 58 9.40 -14.26 24.05
N VAL A 59 8.52 -15.26 24.24
CA VAL A 59 7.83 -15.92 23.14
C VAL A 59 6.87 -14.95 22.45
N ARG A 60 6.07 -14.25 23.25
CA ARG A 60 5.14 -13.25 22.76
C ARG A 60 5.86 -12.07 22.10
N TRP A 61 7.01 -11.66 22.64
CA TRP A 61 7.84 -10.61 22.02
C TRP A 61 8.26 -10.99 20.59
N GLU A 62 8.71 -12.24 20.36
CA GLU A 62 9.06 -12.72 19.02
C GLU A 62 7.86 -12.75 18.07
N GLU A 63 6.69 -13.15 18.55
CA GLU A 63 5.45 -13.16 17.76
C GLU A 63 5.02 -11.73 17.39
N GLU A 64 4.98 -10.82 18.35
CA GLU A 64 4.58 -9.42 18.12
C GLU A 64 5.55 -8.70 17.17
N LYS A 65 6.85 -8.94 17.28
CA LYS A 65 7.82 -8.42 16.31
C LYS A 65 7.55 -8.93 14.91
N LYS A 66 7.31 -10.23 14.77
CA LYS A 66 7.03 -10.84 13.47
C LYS A 66 5.77 -10.25 12.84
N ILE A 67 4.68 -10.16 13.60
CA ILE A 67 3.42 -9.58 13.12
C ILE A 67 3.62 -8.10 12.74
N SER A 68 4.29 -7.33 13.57
CA SER A 68 4.59 -5.92 13.30
C SER A 68 5.43 -5.74 12.03
N HIS A 69 6.45 -6.58 11.85
CA HIS A 69 7.26 -6.57 10.63
C HIS A 69 6.42 -6.87 9.38
N GLU A 70 5.55 -7.87 9.43
CA GLU A 70 4.63 -8.22 8.34
C GLU A 70 3.63 -7.08 8.08
N ASN A 71 3.09 -6.45 9.12
CA ASN A 71 2.19 -5.30 8.99
C ASN A 71 2.86 -4.13 8.26
N ILE A 72 4.10 -3.78 8.66
CA ILE A 72 4.86 -2.71 8.00
C ILE A 72 5.12 -3.04 6.53
N LEU A 73 5.51 -4.27 6.19
CA LEU A 73 5.68 -4.70 4.80
C LEU A 73 4.36 -4.65 4.01
N ASN A 74 3.25 -5.05 4.63
CA ASN A 74 1.91 -5.04 4.03
C ASN A 74 1.38 -3.63 3.75
N THR A 75 1.98 -2.58 4.34
CA THR A 75 1.68 -1.20 3.93
C THR A 75 2.03 -0.92 2.48
N THR A 76 2.92 -1.72 1.89
CA THR A 76 3.49 -1.56 0.54
C THR A 76 4.32 -0.28 0.34
N LEU A 77 4.66 0.40 1.42
CA LEU A 77 5.46 1.64 1.39
C LEU A 77 6.97 1.37 1.31
N PHE A 78 7.40 0.19 1.75
CA PHE A 78 8.81 -0.15 1.89
C PHE A 78 9.21 -1.31 0.98
N ASN A 79 10.45 -1.27 0.50
CA ASN A 79 11.08 -2.39 -0.20
C ASN A 79 11.67 -3.39 0.80
N PHE A 80 12.29 -2.85 1.85
CA PHE A 80 12.91 -3.64 2.91
C PHE A 80 12.58 -3.05 4.26
N VAL A 81 12.40 -3.93 5.23
CA VAL A 81 12.21 -3.60 6.65
C VAL A 81 13.10 -4.56 7.44
N THR A 82 13.89 -4.02 8.36
CA THR A 82 14.77 -4.83 9.21
C THR A 82 14.60 -4.40 10.66
N PHE A 83 14.49 -5.35 11.55
CA PHE A 83 14.41 -5.13 12.99
C PHE A 83 15.73 -5.53 13.65
N GLU A 84 16.32 -4.60 14.39
CA GLU A 84 17.52 -4.83 15.19
C GLU A 84 17.22 -4.55 16.65
N GLU A 85 17.54 -5.51 17.51
CA GLU A 85 17.41 -5.35 18.95
C GLU A 85 18.71 -4.86 19.56
N LYS A 86 18.59 -3.88 20.44
CA LYS A 86 19.70 -3.37 21.24
C LYS A 86 19.30 -3.41 22.71
N LYS A 87 20.23 -3.83 23.57
CA LYS A 87 19.99 -3.78 25.01
C LYS A 87 19.93 -2.34 25.47
N ASP A 88 18.97 -2.05 26.35
CA ASP A 88 18.92 -0.78 27.03
C ASP A 88 20.07 -0.69 28.07
N VAL A 89 20.83 0.40 28.01
CA VAL A 89 21.94 0.65 28.93
C VAL A 89 21.48 0.83 30.37
N ASN A 90 20.26 1.29 30.57
CA ASN A 90 19.68 1.64 31.86
C ASN A 90 18.83 0.53 32.48
N ASN A 91 18.51 -0.52 31.71
CA ASN A 91 17.62 -1.59 32.15
C ASN A 91 18.07 -2.95 31.55
N ASP A 92 18.51 -3.88 32.39
CA ASP A 92 19.01 -5.19 31.97
C ASP A 92 17.96 -6.02 31.21
N LYS A 93 16.67 -5.79 31.44
CA LYS A 93 15.54 -6.42 30.74
C LYS A 93 14.94 -5.53 29.66
N GLY A 94 15.46 -4.33 29.50
CA GLY A 94 15.04 -3.37 28.50
C GLY A 94 15.60 -3.66 27.12
N VAL A 95 14.75 -3.55 26.10
CA VAL A 95 15.14 -3.65 24.70
C VAL A 95 14.76 -2.38 23.97
N VAL A 96 15.69 -1.83 23.23
CA VAL A 96 15.46 -0.79 22.22
C VAL A 96 15.37 -1.45 20.86
N LEU A 97 14.19 -1.36 20.22
CA LEU A 97 14.00 -1.88 18.88
C LEU A 97 14.34 -0.81 17.84
N GLN A 98 15.38 -1.07 17.06
CA GLN A 98 15.67 -0.24 15.89
C GLN A 98 14.98 -0.84 14.67
N ILE A 99 14.19 -0.03 13.96
CA ILE A 99 13.47 -0.38 12.73
C ILE A 99 14.12 0.38 11.59
N ASP A 100 14.84 -0.33 10.74
CA ASP A 100 15.45 0.24 9.55
C ASP A 100 14.57 -0.07 8.34
N VAL A 101 14.12 0.98 7.64
CA VAL A 101 13.25 0.84 6.47
C VAL A 101 13.91 1.41 5.22
N THR A 102 13.62 0.81 4.07
CA THR A 102 13.98 1.34 2.76
C THR A 102 12.72 1.64 1.98
N GLU A 103 12.45 2.92 1.76
CA GLU A 103 11.24 3.37 1.09
C GLU A 103 11.20 2.97 -0.38
N ARG A 104 9.98 2.80 -0.91
CA ARG A 104 9.73 2.63 -2.34
C ARG A 104 9.75 3.97 -3.05
N TRP A 105 9.81 3.90 -4.37
CA TRP A 105 9.50 5.04 -5.22
C TRP A 105 7.99 5.29 -5.22
N TYR A 106 7.58 6.51 -4.92
CA TYR A 106 6.16 6.85 -4.72
C TYR A 106 5.53 7.58 -5.91
N LEU A 107 6.33 8.26 -6.76
CA LEU A 107 5.82 9.05 -7.86
C LEU A 107 5.94 8.30 -9.19
N TRP A 108 4.81 8.01 -9.81
CA TRP A 108 4.73 7.36 -11.11
C TRP A 108 4.03 8.27 -12.11
N VAL A 109 4.65 8.48 -13.26
CA VAL A 109 4.08 9.24 -14.37
C VAL A 109 4.03 8.33 -15.59
N TYR A 110 2.82 8.11 -16.10
CA TYR A 110 2.54 7.27 -17.25
C TYR A 110 2.19 8.17 -18.43
N PRO A 111 2.99 8.25 -19.49
CA PRO A 111 2.61 8.94 -20.70
C PRO A 111 1.43 8.22 -21.35
N TYR A 112 0.49 8.98 -21.87
CA TYR A 112 -0.70 8.48 -22.53
C TYR A 112 -0.71 8.96 -23.98
N VAL A 113 -0.84 8.04 -24.94
CA VAL A 113 -1.10 8.33 -26.34
C VAL A 113 -2.07 7.28 -26.85
N ALA A 114 -3.18 7.72 -27.39
CA ALA A 114 -4.18 6.83 -27.99
C ALA A 114 -4.68 7.41 -29.31
N TYR A 115 -4.87 6.53 -30.28
CA TYR A 115 -5.49 6.85 -31.54
C TYR A 115 -6.93 6.34 -31.57
N SER A 116 -7.87 7.22 -31.88
CA SER A 116 -9.31 6.92 -31.83
C SER A 116 -9.87 6.54 -33.20
N ASP A 117 -9.32 5.46 -33.79
CA ASP A 117 -9.87 4.85 -35.01
C ASP A 117 -9.87 3.33 -34.90
N ARG A 118 -10.62 2.70 -35.78
CA ARG A 118 -10.86 1.25 -35.79
C ARG A 118 -9.70 0.45 -36.36
N ASN A 119 -8.87 1.07 -37.19
CA ASN A 119 -7.84 0.40 -37.95
C ASN A 119 -6.64 1.33 -38.20
N LEU A 120 -5.46 0.86 -37.87
CA LEU A 120 -4.21 1.57 -38.13
C LEU A 120 -3.97 1.80 -39.65
N ASN A 121 -4.49 0.90 -40.52
CA ASN A 121 -4.39 1.08 -41.97
C ASN A 121 -5.23 2.29 -42.43
N ALA A 122 -6.40 2.52 -41.84
CA ALA A 122 -7.22 3.69 -42.14
C ALA A 122 -6.52 5.00 -41.75
N TRP A 123 -5.74 4.98 -40.68
CA TRP A 123 -4.90 6.12 -40.31
C TRP A 123 -3.79 6.38 -41.32
N TYR A 124 -3.12 5.33 -41.77
CA TYR A 124 -2.03 5.46 -42.75
C TYR A 124 -2.52 6.05 -44.07
N GLU A 125 -3.75 5.71 -44.50
CA GLU A 125 -4.37 6.27 -45.71
C GLU A 125 -4.90 7.69 -45.51
N ALA A 126 -5.51 7.98 -44.35
CA ALA A 126 -6.12 9.27 -44.05
C ALA A 126 -5.11 10.32 -43.58
N ASN A 127 -4.00 9.90 -42.99
CA ASN A 127 -2.95 10.71 -42.39
C ASN A 127 -3.52 11.76 -41.39
N ASP A 128 -4.60 11.41 -40.68
CA ASP A 128 -5.36 12.30 -39.82
C ASP A 128 -4.80 12.28 -38.38
N ILE A 129 -3.98 13.27 -38.05
CA ILE A 129 -3.40 13.44 -36.72
C ILE A 129 -4.41 14.02 -35.70
N THR A 130 -5.60 14.49 -36.16
CA THR A 130 -6.57 15.13 -35.26
C THR A 130 -7.28 14.13 -34.34
N ARG A 131 -7.20 12.82 -34.65
CA ARG A 131 -7.81 11.73 -33.88
C ARG A 131 -6.95 11.20 -32.74
N PHE A 132 -5.81 11.83 -32.46
CA PHE A 132 -4.98 11.46 -31.33
C PHE A 132 -5.47 12.11 -30.03
N SER A 133 -5.45 11.30 -28.96
CA SER A 133 -5.52 11.78 -27.59
C SER A 133 -4.15 11.58 -26.95
N TYR A 134 -3.66 12.56 -26.23
CA TYR A 134 -2.33 12.55 -25.63
C TYR A 134 -2.35 13.21 -24.25
N GLY A 135 -1.42 12.83 -23.41
CA GLY A 135 -1.33 13.37 -22.07
C GLY A 135 -0.52 12.49 -21.15
N PHE A 136 -0.87 12.50 -19.88
CA PHE A 136 -0.26 11.63 -18.89
C PHE A 136 -1.21 11.38 -17.72
N GLU A 137 -0.93 10.27 -17.02
CA GLU A 137 -1.49 9.94 -15.73
C GLU A 137 -0.37 9.95 -14.70
N MET A 138 -0.57 10.63 -13.58
CA MET A 138 0.36 10.68 -12.46
C MET A 138 -0.28 10.01 -11.26
N LYS A 139 0.46 9.11 -10.63
CA LYS A 139 0.09 8.48 -9.36
C LYS A 139 1.16 8.79 -8.35
N TYR A 140 0.81 9.55 -7.33
CA TYR A 140 1.70 9.87 -6.22
C TYR A 140 1.20 9.15 -4.97
N LYS A 141 1.81 8.00 -4.68
CA LYS A 141 1.55 7.22 -3.48
C LYS A 141 2.24 7.85 -2.27
N ASN A 142 1.71 7.57 -1.10
CA ASN A 142 2.27 8.09 0.15
C ASN A 142 2.42 9.62 0.15
N PHE A 143 1.45 10.32 -0.44
CA PHE A 143 1.47 11.77 -0.51
C PHE A 143 1.53 12.38 0.90
N LEU A 144 2.44 13.32 1.10
CA LEU A 144 2.76 13.91 2.40
C LEU A 144 3.24 12.93 3.48
N GLY A 145 3.65 11.71 3.10
CA GLY A 145 4.14 10.69 4.03
C GLY A 145 3.08 10.05 4.92
N MET A 146 1.79 10.19 4.57
CA MET A 146 0.65 9.73 5.37
C MET A 146 -0.05 8.50 4.79
N LYS A 147 0.57 7.78 3.85
CA LYS A 147 -0.02 6.65 3.12
C LYS A 147 -1.25 7.05 2.29
N ASN A 148 -1.41 8.33 1.97
CA ASN A 148 -2.48 8.82 1.10
C ASN A 148 -2.02 8.78 -0.36
N ASP A 149 -2.95 8.62 -1.29
CA ASP A 149 -2.64 8.58 -2.71
C ASP A 149 -3.26 9.80 -3.42
N LEU A 150 -2.45 10.48 -4.24
CA LEU A 150 -2.89 11.57 -5.10
C LEU A 150 -2.76 11.12 -6.55
N ASN A 151 -3.88 11.14 -7.30
CA ASN A 151 -3.90 10.78 -8.70
C ASN A 151 -4.31 11.98 -9.54
N LEU A 152 -3.58 12.22 -10.62
CA LEU A 152 -3.86 13.27 -11.59
C LEU A 152 -3.88 12.67 -12.99
N THR A 153 -4.94 12.92 -13.74
CA THR A 153 -5.08 12.55 -15.15
C THR A 153 -5.23 13.81 -15.98
N LEU A 154 -4.35 14.00 -16.95
CA LEU A 154 -4.41 15.11 -17.90
C LEU A 154 -4.27 14.55 -19.31
N ILE A 155 -5.41 14.32 -19.97
CA ILE A 155 -5.50 13.83 -21.34
C ILE A 155 -6.24 14.85 -22.18
N SER A 156 -5.65 15.23 -23.30
CA SER A 156 -6.15 16.21 -24.26
C SER A 156 -6.15 15.64 -25.68
N GLY A 157 -6.72 16.37 -26.62
CA GLY A 157 -6.80 15.97 -28.02
C GLY A 157 -8.19 15.52 -28.42
N TYR A 158 -8.31 14.41 -29.14
CA TYR A 158 -9.58 13.92 -29.65
C TYR A 158 -10.59 13.63 -28.55
N ASN A 159 -10.21 12.83 -27.58
CA ASN A 159 -10.94 12.69 -26.32
C ASN A 159 -10.18 13.42 -25.21
N GLN A 160 -10.91 13.97 -24.28
CA GLN A 160 -10.34 14.76 -23.16
C GLN A 160 -10.76 14.13 -21.85
N ASN A 161 -9.81 14.01 -20.93
CA ASN A 161 -10.06 13.55 -19.57
C ASN A 161 -9.13 14.31 -18.61
N TYR A 162 -9.72 15.10 -17.74
CA TYR A 162 -9.05 15.86 -16.69
C TYR A 162 -9.63 15.42 -15.37
N ALA A 163 -8.84 14.80 -14.53
CA ALA A 163 -9.30 14.31 -13.25
C ALA A 163 -8.22 14.47 -12.17
N LEU A 164 -8.66 14.76 -10.96
CA LEU A 164 -7.84 14.80 -9.76
C LEU A 164 -8.58 14.00 -8.69
N SER A 165 -7.93 13.01 -8.08
CA SER A 165 -8.46 12.31 -6.92
C SER A 165 -7.44 12.22 -5.80
N TYR A 166 -7.94 12.21 -4.58
CA TYR A 166 -7.17 12.08 -3.36
C TYR A 166 -7.81 11.00 -2.50
N ASP A 167 -7.05 9.96 -2.21
CA ASP A 167 -7.48 8.82 -1.43
C ASP A 167 -6.75 8.82 -0.07
N ILE A 168 -7.53 8.73 1.00
CA ILE A 168 -7.11 8.63 2.39
C ILE A 168 -7.58 7.26 2.89
N PRO A 169 -6.77 6.20 2.76
CA PRO A 169 -7.23 4.85 3.08
C PRO A 169 -7.59 4.67 4.55
N TYR A 170 -6.94 5.43 5.43
CA TYR A 170 -7.17 5.32 6.87
C TYR A 170 -7.10 6.68 7.56
N VAL A 171 -8.23 7.09 8.15
CA VAL A 171 -8.32 8.34 8.93
C VAL A 171 -8.10 8.09 10.40
N THR A 172 -8.37 6.86 10.86
CA THR A 172 -8.25 6.48 12.28
C THR A 172 -7.13 5.44 12.47
N ASP A 173 -6.53 5.42 13.66
CA ASP A 173 -5.52 4.42 14.03
C ASP A 173 -6.03 2.98 13.94
N LYS A 174 -7.34 2.79 14.11
CA LYS A 174 -8.00 1.48 13.96
C LYS A 174 -8.15 1.02 12.51
N GLN A 175 -7.76 1.83 11.54
CA GLN A 175 -7.77 1.53 10.11
C GLN A 175 -9.14 1.06 9.57
N THR A 176 -10.24 1.55 10.17
CA THR A 176 -11.61 1.12 9.84
C THR A 176 -12.32 2.02 8.85
N PHE A 177 -11.87 3.27 8.69
CA PHE A 177 -12.48 4.27 7.82
C PHE A 177 -11.44 4.91 6.91
N GLY A 178 -11.79 5.00 5.63
CA GLY A 178 -11.08 5.79 4.63
C GLY A 178 -12.03 6.70 3.88
N PHE A 179 -11.48 7.69 3.19
CA PHE A 179 -12.20 8.60 2.31
C PHE A 179 -11.46 8.71 0.98
N GLU A 180 -12.21 8.66 -0.09
CA GLU A 180 -11.74 9.05 -1.41
C GLU A 180 -12.64 10.20 -1.90
N PHE A 181 -12.02 11.24 -2.42
CA PHE A 181 -12.74 12.31 -3.10
C PHE A 181 -11.96 12.69 -4.36
N GLY A 182 -12.70 13.04 -5.38
CA GLY A 182 -12.12 13.41 -6.64
C GLY A 182 -13.07 14.27 -7.46
N VAL A 183 -12.51 14.98 -8.40
CA VAL A 183 -13.27 15.72 -9.38
C VAL A 183 -12.70 15.43 -10.76
N GLY A 184 -13.57 15.38 -11.76
CA GLY A 184 -13.11 15.15 -13.12
C GLY A 184 -14.07 15.71 -14.16
N TYR A 185 -13.49 15.93 -15.33
CA TYR A 185 -14.19 16.36 -16.51
C TYR A 185 -13.74 15.56 -17.71
N LYS A 186 -14.69 14.87 -18.35
CA LYS A 186 -14.43 14.03 -19.50
C LYS A 186 -15.27 14.44 -20.69
N ARG A 187 -14.66 14.41 -21.88
CA ARG A 187 -15.32 14.64 -23.15
C ARG A 187 -14.93 13.54 -24.13
N ASP A 188 -15.94 12.97 -24.79
CA ASP A 188 -15.77 11.98 -25.85
C ASP A 188 -16.33 12.53 -27.16
N LYS A 189 -15.55 12.51 -28.24
CA LYS A 189 -15.96 12.95 -29.58
C LYS A 189 -16.96 12.00 -30.21
N GLU A 190 -16.79 10.71 -29.97
CA GLU A 190 -17.63 9.64 -30.51
C GLU A 190 -18.15 8.76 -29.38
N VAL A 191 -19.41 8.37 -29.47
CA VAL A 191 -20.04 7.43 -28.53
C VAL A 191 -20.72 6.32 -29.33
N SER A 192 -20.37 5.07 -29.02
CA SER A 192 -21.08 3.93 -29.58
C SER A 192 -22.48 3.85 -28.99
N TYR A 193 -23.51 3.67 -29.83
CA TYR A 193 -24.90 3.60 -29.39
C TYR A 193 -25.66 2.35 -29.83
N LEU A 194 -25.21 1.68 -30.88
CA LEU A 194 -25.86 0.49 -31.42
C LEU A 194 -24.85 -0.43 -32.12
N THR A 195 -25.13 -1.72 -32.13
CA THR A 195 -24.43 -2.69 -32.98
C THR A 195 -25.44 -3.29 -33.96
N GLU A 196 -25.24 -3.07 -35.24
CA GLU A 196 -26.09 -3.60 -36.31
C GLU A 196 -25.23 -4.33 -37.35
N ASN A 197 -25.64 -5.53 -37.75
CA ASN A 197 -24.91 -6.37 -38.72
C ASN A 197 -23.41 -6.54 -38.39
N ASN A 198 -23.08 -6.83 -37.13
CA ASN A 198 -21.70 -6.91 -36.61
C ASN A 198 -20.87 -5.62 -36.76
N LYS A 199 -21.50 -4.48 -36.99
CA LYS A 199 -20.86 -3.16 -37.03
C LYS A 199 -21.35 -2.30 -35.91
N ILE A 200 -20.42 -1.70 -35.19
CA ILE A 200 -20.74 -0.72 -34.12
C ILE A 200 -21.02 0.61 -34.81
N LEU A 201 -22.19 1.16 -34.52
CA LEU A 201 -22.58 2.49 -34.95
C LEU A 201 -22.19 3.52 -33.90
N TYR A 202 -21.60 4.61 -34.36
CA TYR A 202 -21.13 5.70 -33.50
C TYR A 202 -21.93 6.97 -33.78
N PHE A 203 -22.30 7.65 -32.72
CA PHE A 203 -22.74 9.03 -32.79
C PHE A 203 -21.49 9.92 -32.74
N ASN A 204 -21.30 10.72 -33.76
CA ASN A 204 -20.24 11.72 -33.83
C ASN A 204 -20.88 13.10 -33.70
N GLY A 205 -20.33 13.92 -32.81
CA GLY A 205 -20.80 15.30 -32.59
C GLY A 205 -20.37 16.30 -33.68
N GLU A 206 -19.81 15.85 -34.80
CA GLU A 206 -19.16 16.66 -35.83
C GLU A 206 -18.04 17.51 -35.22
N ASP A 207 -18.19 18.83 -35.16
CA ASP A 207 -17.21 19.74 -34.52
C ASP A 207 -17.36 19.85 -32.99
N LYS A 208 -18.35 19.14 -32.41
CA LYS A 208 -18.62 19.15 -30.97
C LYS A 208 -18.33 17.78 -30.35
N PHE A 209 -18.23 17.74 -29.03
CA PHE A 209 -18.15 16.48 -28.31
C PHE A 209 -19.51 15.80 -28.25
N ALA A 210 -19.57 14.51 -28.53
CA ALA A 210 -20.79 13.72 -28.48
C ALA A 210 -21.27 13.50 -27.04
N LYS A 211 -20.34 13.44 -26.09
CA LYS A 211 -20.63 13.27 -24.67
C LYS A 211 -19.70 14.12 -23.82
N GLN A 212 -20.28 14.79 -22.83
CA GLN A 212 -19.54 15.55 -21.83
C GLN A 212 -20.13 15.24 -20.45
N HIS A 213 -19.30 15.01 -19.47
CA HIS A 213 -19.76 14.83 -18.12
C HIS A 213 -18.73 15.30 -17.09
N PHE A 214 -19.24 15.82 -16.00
CA PHE A 214 -18.50 16.05 -14.77
C PHE A 214 -18.78 14.90 -13.82
N PHE A 215 -17.80 14.53 -13.03
CA PHE A 215 -17.94 13.54 -11.98
C PHE A 215 -17.18 14.00 -10.73
N ALA A 216 -17.71 13.63 -9.58
CA ALA A 216 -17.12 13.92 -8.28
C ALA A 216 -17.37 12.75 -7.33
#